data_5b74f92884f6df5bb1a0912782610a3c
#
_entry.id   5b74f92884f6df5bb1a0912782610a3c
#
_cell.length_a   1.000
_cell.length_b   1.000
_cell.length_c   1.000
_cell.angle_alpha   90.00
_cell.angle_beta   90.00
_cell.angle_gamma   90.00
#
_symmetry.space_group_name_H-M   'P 1'
#
loop_
_entity.id
_entity.type
_entity.pdbx_description
1 polymer ?
#
loop_
_entity_poly.entity_id
_entity_poly.type
_entity_poly.pdbx_seq_one_letter_code
_entity_poly.pdbx_strand_id
1 'polypeptide(L)'
;MQQEYLDYVTNLEKAKKQPFMIWPDHCLVGTYGHAVLPSVNEALQEWAGHNLTTVEYIIKATNCFTEMYSALSGEVPDPNDPATELDLGMIERLASADRVLFCGESLSHSVQMTMKDVLSNWKEEELDKLCLLTDCTSPVP
;
A
#
# COMPACT_ATOMS: atom_id res chain seq x y z
N MET A 1 -14.34 2.91 -21.66
CA MET A 1 -14.21 3.92 -20.58
C MET A 1 -15.42 3.93 -19.63
N GLN A 2 -16.62 4.47 -20.01
CA GLN A 2 -17.77 4.51 -19.09
C GLN A 2 -18.21 3.12 -18.60
N GLN A 3 -18.23 2.11 -19.46
CA GLN A 3 -18.58 0.74 -19.08
C GLN A 3 -17.56 0.13 -18.13
N GLU A 4 -16.29 0.38 -18.34
CA GLU A 4 -15.21 -0.13 -17.49
C GLU A 4 -15.33 0.38 -16.04
N TYR A 5 -15.69 1.66 -15.85
CA TYR A 5 -15.96 2.19 -14.50
C TYR A 5 -17.21 1.59 -13.86
N LEU A 6 -18.28 1.35 -14.63
CA LEU A 6 -19.47 0.68 -14.12
C LEU A 6 -19.18 -0.76 -13.71
N ASP A 7 -18.37 -1.46 -14.50
CA ASP A 7 -17.93 -2.83 -14.20
C ASP A 7 -17.04 -2.85 -12.95
N TYR A 8 -16.13 -1.87 -12.82
CA TYR A 8 -15.29 -1.71 -11.64
C TYR A 8 -16.13 -1.53 -10.37
N VAL A 9 -17.03 -0.54 -10.34
CA VAL A 9 -17.90 -0.27 -9.16
C VAL A 9 -18.76 -1.48 -8.82
N THR A 10 -19.33 -2.16 -9.84
CA THR A 10 -20.12 -3.38 -9.64
C THR A 10 -19.28 -4.51 -9.01
N ASN A 11 -18.03 -4.66 -9.45
CA ASN A 11 -17.15 -5.69 -8.91
C ASN A 11 -16.64 -5.33 -7.50
N LEU A 12 -16.42 -4.04 -7.23
CA LEU A 12 -16.08 -3.53 -5.90
C LEU A 12 -17.18 -3.90 -4.87
N GLU A 13 -18.45 -3.65 -5.23
CA GLU A 13 -19.60 -4.00 -4.40
C GLU A 13 -19.74 -5.51 -4.18
N LYS A 14 -19.60 -6.32 -5.26
CA LYS A 14 -19.63 -7.79 -5.17
C LYS A 14 -18.52 -8.33 -4.26
N ALA A 15 -17.34 -7.74 -4.31
CA ALA A 15 -16.20 -8.11 -3.47
C ALA A 15 -16.33 -7.61 -2.02
N LYS A 16 -17.40 -6.87 -1.70
CA LYS A 16 -17.62 -6.25 -0.38
C LYS A 16 -16.42 -5.43 0.10
N LYS A 17 -15.79 -4.76 -0.83
CA LYS A 17 -14.71 -3.81 -0.57
C LYS A 17 -15.27 -2.49 -0.04
N GLN A 18 -14.39 -1.54 0.28
CA GLN A 18 -14.81 -0.19 0.65
C GLN A 18 -15.62 0.47 -0.49
N PRO A 19 -16.63 1.30 -0.19
CA PRO A 19 -17.37 2.02 -1.21
C PRO A 19 -16.42 2.87 -2.07
N PHE A 20 -16.70 2.96 -3.36
CA PHE A 20 -15.99 3.85 -4.26
C PHE A 20 -16.01 5.29 -3.75
N MET A 21 -14.84 5.91 -3.64
CA MET A 21 -14.68 7.26 -3.13
C MET A 21 -13.93 8.13 -4.13
N ILE A 22 -14.50 9.28 -4.48
CA ILE A 22 -13.77 10.28 -5.26
C ILE A 22 -13.01 11.19 -4.29
N TRP A 23 -11.72 11.02 -4.25
CA TRP A 23 -10.83 11.85 -3.45
C TRP A 23 -10.44 13.12 -4.21
N PRO A 24 -10.19 14.26 -3.53
CA PRO A 24 -9.56 15.39 -4.17
C PRO A 24 -8.15 15.03 -4.65
N ASP A 25 -7.66 15.76 -5.65
CA ASP A 25 -6.31 15.58 -6.17
C ASP A 25 -5.28 15.68 -5.02
N HIS A 26 -4.48 14.65 -4.83
CA HIS A 26 -3.47 14.58 -3.78
C HIS A 26 -2.31 13.66 -4.21
N CYS A 27 -1.17 13.79 -3.57
CA CYS A 27 0.02 12.98 -3.84
C CYS A 27 0.40 12.90 -5.33
N LEU A 28 0.21 14.00 -6.07
CA LEU A 28 0.52 14.04 -7.49
C LEU A 28 2.03 13.95 -7.73
N VAL A 29 2.45 13.01 -8.58
CA VAL A 29 3.85 12.79 -8.92
C VAL A 29 4.49 14.09 -9.42
N GLY A 30 5.68 14.42 -8.93
CA GLY A 30 6.39 15.66 -9.27
C GLY A 30 6.01 16.86 -8.40
N THR A 31 5.07 16.72 -7.47
CA THR A 31 4.73 17.76 -6.49
C THR A 31 5.33 17.44 -5.12
N TYR A 32 5.40 18.46 -4.25
CA TYR A 32 5.82 18.28 -2.85
C TYR A 32 4.90 17.29 -2.09
N GLY A 33 3.61 17.26 -2.42
CA GLY A 33 2.65 16.35 -1.79
C GLY A 33 2.89 14.86 -2.08
N HIS A 34 3.71 14.52 -3.09
CA HIS A 34 4.13 13.15 -3.37
C HIS A 34 5.45 12.78 -2.68
N ALA A 35 6.18 13.76 -2.17
CA ALA A 35 7.47 13.52 -1.53
C ALA A 35 7.30 12.84 -0.16
N VAL A 36 8.26 11.98 0.18
CA VAL A 36 8.40 11.49 1.55
C VAL A 36 8.70 12.67 2.47
N LEU A 37 8.10 12.68 3.65
CA LEU A 37 8.32 13.74 4.64
C LEU A 37 9.83 13.96 4.88
N PRO A 38 10.33 15.19 4.85
CA PRO A 38 11.78 15.48 4.88
C PRO A 38 12.54 14.77 5.99
N SER A 39 12.02 14.79 7.23
CA SER A 39 12.67 14.13 8.38
C SER A 39 12.75 12.61 8.22
N VAL A 40 11.72 11.99 7.63
CA VAL A 40 11.72 10.55 7.34
C VAL A 40 12.71 10.26 6.21
N ASN A 41 12.73 11.10 5.16
CA ASN A 41 13.66 10.92 4.06
C ASN A 41 15.13 11.06 4.51
N GLU A 42 15.45 12.02 5.39
CA GLU A 42 16.77 12.16 5.99
C GLU A 42 17.19 10.87 6.72
N ALA A 43 16.32 10.32 7.57
CA ALA A 43 16.57 9.08 8.30
C ALA A 43 16.77 7.88 7.35
N LEU A 44 15.98 7.80 6.27
CA LEU A 44 16.12 6.75 5.25
C LEU A 44 17.46 6.86 4.51
N GLN A 45 17.90 8.07 4.16
CA GLN A 45 19.19 8.28 3.50
C GLN A 45 20.36 7.94 4.42
N GLU A 46 20.29 8.32 5.69
CA GLU A 46 21.27 7.95 6.69
C GLU A 46 21.36 6.43 6.86
N TRP A 47 20.22 5.77 7.00
CA TRP A 47 20.15 4.30 7.08
C TRP A 47 20.75 3.63 5.82
N ALA A 48 20.40 4.10 4.64
CA ALA A 48 20.90 3.57 3.38
C ALA A 48 22.42 3.71 3.26
N GLY A 49 22.95 4.87 3.66
CA GLY A 49 24.39 5.13 3.68
C GLY A 49 25.15 4.23 4.66
N HIS A 50 24.64 4.06 5.88
CA HIS A 50 25.27 3.20 6.88
C HIS A 50 25.25 1.71 6.49
N ASN A 51 24.19 1.24 5.82
CA ASN A 51 24.04 -0.15 5.46
C ASN A 51 24.53 -0.47 4.02
N LEU A 52 25.04 0.52 3.29
CA LEU A 52 25.47 0.40 1.90
C LEU A 52 24.38 -0.27 1.02
N THR A 53 23.14 0.16 1.20
CA THR A 53 21.97 -0.38 0.51
C THR A 53 21.07 0.74 -0.03
N THR A 54 19.99 0.39 -0.69
CA THR A 54 19.00 1.34 -1.21
C THR A 54 17.65 1.14 -0.53
N VAL A 55 16.91 2.24 -0.37
CA VAL A 55 15.50 2.17 0.00
C VAL A 55 14.71 1.71 -1.22
N GLU A 56 13.84 0.71 -1.03
CA GLU A 56 12.90 0.28 -2.06
C GLU A 56 11.63 1.14 -1.99
N TYR A 57 11.26 1.77 -3.09
CA TYR A 57 10.06 2.59 -3.21
C TYR A 57 9.02 1.85 -4.05
N ILE A 58 7.83 1.66 -3.50
CA ILE A 58 6.68 1.13 -4.23
C ILE A 58 5.77 2.30 -4.60
N ILE A 59 5.60 2.54 -5.89
CA ILE A 59 4.67 3.55 -6.41
C ILE A 59 3.36 2.84 -6.69
N LYS A 60 2.31 3.23 -5.97
CA LYS A 60 0.96 2.70 -6.13
C LYS A 60 0.02 3.71 -6.78
N ALA A 61 -1.21 3.27 -7.10
CA ALA A 61 -2.26 4.10 -7.68
C ALA A 61 -1.87 4.73 -9.04
N THR A 62 -1.16 3.97 -9.87
CA THR A 62 -0.75 4.37 -11.23
C THR A 62 -1.75 3.97 -12.30
N ASN A 63 -2.73 3.11 -11.98
CA ASN A 63 -3.82 2.69 -12.85
C ASN A 63 -5.08 3.51 -12.57
N CYS A 64 -5.69 4.09 -13.61
CA CYS A 64 -6.89 4.93 -13.46
C CYS A 64 -8.21 4.15 -13.40
N PHE A 65 -8.20 2.84 -13.60
CA PHE A 65 -9.38 1.98 -13.61
C PHE A 65 -9.61 1.21 -12.31
N THR A 66 -8.69 1.30 -11.35
CA THR A 66 -8.83 0.69 -10.03
C THR A 66 -8.26 1.59 -8.94
N GLU A 67 -8.94 1.65 -7.80
CA GLU A 67 -8.37 2.24 -6.59
C GLU A 67 -7.29 1.30 -6.02
N MET A 68 -6.26 1.87 -5.44
CA MET A 68 -5.17 1.11 -4.84
C MET A 68 -4.88 1.67 -3.44
N TYR A 69 -5.63 1.23 -2.44
CA TYR A 69 -5.37 1.58 -1.04
C TYR A 69 -4.17 0.80 -0.51
N SER A 70 -4.15 -0.52 -0.71
CA SER A 70 -2.99 -1.34 -0.41
C SER A 70 -1.77 -0.92 -1.24
N ALA A 71 -0.57 -1.10 -0.68
CA ALA A 71 0.67 -1.00 -1.45
C ALA A 71 0.94 -2.25 -2.31
N LEU A 72 0.16 -3.32 -2.14
CA LEU A 72 0.42 -4.63 -2.71
C LEU A 72 -0.62 -5.07 -3.74
N SER A 73 -1.80 -4.45 -3.78
CA SER A 73 -2.86 -4.84 -4.72
C SER A 73 -3.83 -3.70 -5.01
N GLY A 74 -4.45 -3.70 -6.19
CA GLY A 74 -5.65 -2.92 -6.49
C GLY A 74 -6.87 -3.46 -5.74
N GLU A 75 -7.86 -2.60 -5.46
CA GLU A 75 -9.10 -3.03 -4.78
C GLU A 75 -9.87 -4.05 -5.63
N VAL A 76 -9.92 -3.84 -6.93
CA VAL A 76 -10.33 -4.82 -7.94
C VAL A 76 -9.26 -4.78 -9.03
N PRO A 77 -8.42 -5.80 -9.15
CA PRO A 77 -7.36 -5.84 -10.15
C PRO A 77 -7.88 -5.63 -11.57
N ASP A 78 -7.17 -4.83 -12.35
CA ASP A 78 -7.45 -4.63 -13.77
C ASP A 78 -6.86 -5.82 -14.57
N PRO A 79 -7.68 -6.60 -15.29
CA PRO A 79 -7.18 -7.74 -16.07
C PRO A 79 -6.15 -7.39 -17.15
N ASN A 80 -6.07 -6.11 -17.51
CA ASN A 80 -5.12 -5.62 -18.53
C ASN A 80 -3.83 -5.07 -17.91
N ASP A 81 -3.75 -4.99 -16.58
CA ASP A 81 -2.59 -4.46 -15.87
C ASP A 81 -2.18 -5.36 -14.69
N PRO A 82 -1.25 -6.28 -14.92
CA PRO A 82 -0.74 -7.19 -13.87
C PRO A 82 -0.15 -6.48 -12.66
N ALA A 83 0.25 -5.20 -12.77
CA ALA A 83 0.77 -4.42 -11.65
C ALA A 83 -0.33 -4.09 -10.60
N THR A 84 -1.60 -4.34 -10.93
CA THR A 84 -2.73 -4.20 -9.99
C THR A 84 -3.05 -5.49 -9.25
N GLU A 85 -2.47 -6.62 -9.64
CA GLU A 85 -2.59 -7.89 -8.91
C GLU A 85 -1.79 -7.88 -7.61
N LEU A 86 -2.05 -8.82 -6.74
CA LEU A 86 -1.35 -8.94 -5.46
C LEU A 86 0.13 -9.26 -5.66
N ASP A 87 1.01 -8.41 -5.13
CA ASP A 87 2.47 -8.62 -5.16
C ASP A 87 2.91 -9.67 -4.12
N LEU A 88 2.80 -10.94 -4.51
CA LEU A 88 3.26 -12.05 -3.69
C LEU A 88 4.78 -12.03 -3.48
N GLY A 89 5.54 -11.50 -4.44
CA GLY A 89 6.99 -11.37 -4.32
C GLY A 89 7.38 -10.42 -3.18
N MET A 90 6.64 -9.33 -2.98
CA MET A 90 6.86 -8.44 -1.83
C MET A 90 6.51 -9.16 -0.52
N ILE A 91 5.41 -9.91 -0.47
CA ILE A 91 5.03 -10.68 0.73
C ILE A 91 6.13 -11.69 1.09
N GLU A 92 6.69 -12.40 0.10
CA GLU A 92 7.81 -13.32 0.32
C GLU A 92 9.05 -12.60 0.84
N ARG A 93 9.37 -11.41 0.32
CA ARG A 93 10.48 -10.59 0.82
C ARG A 93 10.25 -10.14 2.27
N LEU A 94 9.06 -9.70 2.61
CA LEU A 94 8.70 -9.35 3.99
C LEU A 94 8.82 -10.57 4.91
N ALA A 95 8.38 -11.74 4.47
CA ALA A 95 8.46 -12.99 5.26
C ALA A 95 9.90 -13.44 5.55
N SER A 96 10.87 -13.02 4.73
CA SER A 96 12.28 -13.30 4.96
C SER A 96 12.92 -12.47 6.08
N ALA A 97 12.24 -11.42 6.55
CA ALA A 97 12.72 -10.57 7.63
C ALA A 97 12.48 -11.23 9.01
N ASP A 98 13.31 -10.88 9.99
CA ASP A 98 13.11 -11.27 11.38
C ASP A 98 11.91 -10.55 12.02
N ARG A 99 11.64 -9.31 11.57
CA ARG A 99 10.51 -8.50 12.03
C ARG A 99 10.09 -7.51 10.95
N VAL A 100 8.78 -7.29 10.82
CA VAL A 100 8.18 -6.32 9.89
C VAL A 100 7.43 -5.26 10.70
N LEU A 101 7.83 -4.00 10.56
CA LEU A 101 7.19 -2.88 11.24
C LEU A 101 6.33 -2.11 10.24
N PHE A 102 5.08 -1.89 10.59
CA PHE A 102 4.15 -1.08 9.81
C PHE A 102 3.97 0.29 10.46
N CYS A 103 4.11 1.35 9.68
CA CYS A 103 3.85 2.73 10.08
C CYS A 103 3.46 3.55 8.85
N GLY A 104 3.06 4.79 9.06
CA GLY A 104 2.70 5.73 7.98
C GLY A 104 1.20 6.03 7.91
N GLU A 105 0.76 6.64 6.82
CA GLU A 105 -0.60 7.17 6.67
C GLU A 105 -1.31 6.55 5.44
N SER A 106 -2.62 6.34 5.55
CA SER A 106 -3.44 6.44 6.77
C SER A 106 -3.77 5.07 7.32
N LEU A 107 -3.90 4.99 8.65
CA LEU A 107 -4.25 3.73 9.32
C LEU A 107 -5.56 3.14 8.81
N SER A 108 -6.58 3.98 8.58
CA SER A 108 -7.92 3.56 8.15
C SER A 108 -8.01 3.10 6.69
N HIS A 109 -7.00 3.36 5.86
CA HIS A 109 -6.99 3.06 4.43
C HIS A 109 -5.70 2.32 4.01
N SER A 110 -4.67 3.05 3.60
CA SER A 110 -3.50 2.43 2.97
C SER A 110 -2.75 1.48 3.91
N VAL A 111 -2.52 1.86 5.16
CA VAL A 111 -1.84 1.00 6.14
C VAL A 111 -2.69 -0.24 6.44
N GLN A 112 -3.99 -0.04 6.71
CA GLN A 112 -4.92 -1.14 7.00
C GLN A 112 -5.01 -2.13 5.84
N MET A 113 -5.17 -1.64 4.59
CA MET A 113 -5.34 -2.53 3.45
C MET A 113 -4.05 -3.27 3.11
N THR A 114 -2.89 -2.62 3.22
CA THR A 114 -1.59 -3.28 3.07
C THR A 114 -1.41 -4.38 4.12
N MET A 115 -1.72 -4.09 5.39
CA MET A 115 -1.64 -5.09 6.45
C MET A 115 -2.61 -6.25 6.24
N LYS A 116 -3.83 -5.99 5.75
CA LYS A 116 -4.80 -7.05 5.42
C LYS A 116 -4.29 -7.97 4.32
N ASP A 117 -3.69 -7.43 3.27
CA ASP A 117 -3.10 -8.23 2.20
C ASP A 117 -1.95 -9.09 2.72
N VAL A 118 -1.07 -8.51 3.54
CA VAL A 118 0.00 -9.26 4.20
C VAL A 118 -0.58 -10.37 5.07
N LEU A 119 -1.47 -10.04 6.00
CA LEU A 119 -2.05 -11.00 6.96
C LEU A 119 -2.80 -12.15 6.26
N SER A 120 -3.50 -11.86 5.16
CA SER A 120 -4.24 -12.88 4.40
C SER A 120 -3.34 -13.89 3.69
N ASN A 121 -2.06 -13.57 3.54
CA ASN A 121 -1.05 -14.38 2.86
C ASN A 121 0.12 -14.74 3.77
N TRP A 122 -0.02 -14.54 5.10
CA TRP A 122 1.03 -14.78 6.09
C TRP A 122 0.82 -16.10 6.81
N LYS A 123 1.90 -16.74 7.21
CA LYS A 123 1.85 -17.97 8.01
C LYS A 123 1.43 -17.65 9.43
N GLU A 124 0.46 -18.39 9.96
CA GLU A 124 -0.07 -18.17 11.31
C GLU A 124 1.02 -18.29 12.40
N GLU A 125 1.95 -19.21 12.24
CA GLU A 125 3.07 -19.43 13.16
C GLU A 125 4.12 -18.31 13.17
N GLU A 126 4.06 -17.37 12.22
CA GLU A 126 5.00 -16.24 12.10
C GLU A 126 4.33 -14.87 12.31
N LEU A 127 3.10 -14.84 12.83
CA LEU A 127 2.36 -13.59 13.08
C LEU A 127 3.07 -12.66 14.08
N ASP A 128 3.86 -13.19 14.97
CA ASP A 128 4.66 -12.44 15.94
C ASP A 128 5.76 -11.58 15.32
N LYS A 129 6.11 -11.84 14.05
CA LYS A 129 7.02 -10.99 13.27
C LYS A 129 6.38 -9.64 12.89
N LEU A 130 5.04 -9.57 12.80
CA LEU A 130 4.33 -8.39 12.32
C LEU A 130 4.02 -7.44 13.48
N CYS A 131 4.37 -6.17 13.33
CA CYS A 131 4.18 -5.16 14.35
C CYS A 131 3.67 -3.85 13.74
N LEU A 132 2.54 -3.33 14.25
CA LEU A 132 2.04 -2.01 13.92
C LEU A 132 2.55 -0.99 14.94
N LEU A 133 3.23 0.05 14.50
CA LEU A 133 3.65 1.17 15.33
C LEU A 133 2.47 2.16 15.46
N THR A 134 1.69 2.02 16.51
CA THR A 134 0.42 2.75 16.69
C THR A 134 0.61 4.25 16.97
N ASP A 135 1.79 4.66 17.40
CA ASP A 135 2.19 6.05 17.60
C ASP A 135 2.76 6.71 16.32
N CYS A 136 2.93 5.90 15.25
CA CYS A 136 3.46 6.33 13.95
C CYS A 136 2.42 6.18 12.83
N THR A 137 1.13 6.20 13.16
CA THR A 137 0.02 6.12 12.19
C THR A 137 -1.25 6.72 12.78
N SER A 138 -2.12 7.27 11.92
CA SER A 138 -3.43 7.80 12.34
C SER A 138 -4.51 7.52 11.28
N PRO A 139 -5.79 7.39 11.67
CA PRO A 139 -6.87 7.26 10.71
C PRO A 139 -7.15 8.60 10.01
N VAL A 140 -7.80 8.54 8.85
CA VAL A 140 -8.43 9.73 8.25
C VAL A 140 -9.55 10.18 9.20
N PRO A 141 -9.68 11.50 9.47
CA PRO A 141 -10.72 12.05 10.32
C PRO A 141 -12.15 11.70 9.88
#